data_0be73c460b8f99a0cb5054672c97a101
#
_entry.id   0be73c460b8f99a0cb5054672c97a101
#
_cell.length_a   1.000
_cell.length_b   1.000
_cell.length_c   1.000
_cell.angle_alpha   90.00
_cell.angle_beta   90.00
_cell.angle_gamma   90.00
#
_symmetry.space_group_name_H-M   'P 1'
#
loop_
_entity.id
_entity.type
_entity.pdbx_description
1 polymer ?
#
loop_
_entity_poly.entity_id
_entity_poly.type
_entity_poly.pdbx_seq_one_letter_code
_entity_poly.pdbx_strand_id
1 'polypeptide(L)'
;MTSEHKRRHKVTMPRINTIKKTKKYSAYKNPKFRDNKWQKYYGTKEWHNLRQTKLYEQPLCERCLELGKVTPAHSVHHVCVFGSCPTEEERWYWFLNYNNLISVCQECHNEIHNKHLRGYVYYWPFSYEQYNTEEVTI
;
A
#
# COMPACT_ATOMS: atom_id res chain seq x y z
N MET A 1 26.77 -11.28 57.90
CA MET A 1 25.86 -11.61 56.79
C MET A 1 25.41 -10.35 56.12
N THR A 2 26.03 -9.97 55.04
CA THR A 2 25.64 -8.83 54.23
C THR A 2 24.59 -9.27 53.25
N SER A 3 23.37 -8.79 53.39
CA SER A 3 22.32 -8.98 52.39
C SER A 3 22.61 -8.10 51.18
N GLU A 4 23.13 -8.70 50.11
CA GLU A 4 23.24 -8.04 48.85
C GLU A 4 21.83 -7.76 48.30
N HIS A 5 21.38 -6.52 48.44
CA HIS A 5 20.21 -6.05 47.73
C HIS A 5 20.59 -5.95 46.24
N LYS A 6 20.32 -7.01 45.47
CA LYS A 6 20.34 -6.96 44.03
C LYS A 6 19.36 -5.85 43.57
N ARG A 7 19.90 -4.68 43.27
CA ARG A 7 19.15 -3.63 42.60
C ARG A 7 18.66 -4.21 41.27
N ARG A 8 17.40 -4.61 41.22
CA ARG A 8 16.75 -4.93 39.97
C ARG A 8 16.75 -3.66 39.15
N HIS A 9 17.61 -3.58 38.15
CA HIS A 9 17.49 -2.56 37.14
C HIS A 9 16.13 -2.75 36.49
N LYS A 10 15.20 -1.85 36.79
CA LYS A 10 13.97 -1.75 36.02
C LYS A 10 14.40 -1.36 34.61
N VAL A 11 14.39 -2.33 33.71
CA VAL A 11 14.45 -2.04 32.28
C VAL A 11 13.17 -1.28 31.97
N THR A 12 13.25 0.03 32.01
CA THR A 12 12.20 0.88 31.46
C THR A 12 12.25 0.66 29.96
N MET A 13 11.30 -0.10 29.45
CA MET A 13 11.08 -0.11 28.01
C MET A 13 10.94 1.35 27.57
N PRO A 14 11.66 1.76 26.51
CA PRO A 14 11.43 3.08 25.96
C PRO A 14 9.94 3.18 25.71
N ARG A 15 9.28 4.11 26.36
CA ARG A 15 7.90 4.44 26.03
C ARG A 15 7.93 4.76 24.55
N ILE A 16 7.35 3.89 23.74
CA ILE A 16 6.97 4.27 22.39
C ILE A 16 6.20 5.56 22.65
N ASN A 17 6.81 6.68 22.29
CA ASN A 17 6.12 7.95 22.35
C ASN A 17 4.79 7.68 21.70
N THR A 18 3.74 7.70 22.50
CA THR A 18 2.37 7.62 21.98
C THR A 18 2.38 8.62 20.85
N ILE A 19 2.31 8.10 19.64
CA ILE A 19 2.25 8.91 18.45
C ILE A 19 1.24 9.98 18.79
N LYS A 20 1.74 11.21 19.05
CA LYS A 20 0.87 12.33 19.32
C LYS A 20 -0.15 12.25 18.22
N LYS A 21 -1.43 12.04 18.58
CA LYS A 21 -2.51 11.90 17.60
C LYS A 21 -2.22 12.94 16.55
N THR A 22 -1.60 12.51 15.48
CA THR A 22 -1.22 13.40 14.38
C THR A 22 -2.50 14.08 14.04
N LYS A 23 -2.53 15.40 14.16
CA LYS A 23 -3.70 16.21 13.84
C LYS A 23 -4.30 15.56 12.61
N LYS A 24 -5.51 15.01 12.73
CA LYS A 24 -6.20 14.32 11.63
C LYS A 24 -5.91 15.14 10.39
N TYR A 25 -5.20 14.58 9.47
CA TYR A 25 -4.67 15.31 8.32
C TYR A 25 -5.81 16.11 7.70
N SER A 26 -5.80 17.42 7.90
CA SER A 26 -6.86 18.32 7.44
C SER A 26 -6.84 18.48 5.92
N ALA A 27 -5.91 17.78 5.24
CA ALA A 27 -5.88 17.65 3.78
C ALA A 27 -7.23 17.15 3.22
N TYR A 28 -7.96 16.34 3.98
CA TYR A 28 -9.31 15.93 3.60
C TYR A 28 -10.36 17.05 3.68
N LYS A 29 -10.02 18.21 4.22
CA LYS A 29 -10.89 19.38 4.22
C LYS A 29 -10.69 20.30 3.01
N ASN A 30 -9.74 19.97 2.13
CA ASN A 30 -9.56 20.75 0.90
C ASN A 30 -10.74 20.45 -0.03
N PRO A 31 -11.52 21.47 -0.43
CA PRO A 31 -12.68 21.30 -1.33
C PRO A 31 -12.33 20.58 -2.63
N LYS A 32 -11.10 20.74 -3.13
CA LYS A 32 -10.61 20.05 -4.33
C LYS A 32 -10.57 18.52 -4.21
N PHE A 33 -10.56 17.98 -2.99
CA PHE A 33 -10.59 16.54 -2.75
C PHE A 33 -11.96 15.99 -2.36
N ARG A 34 -12.98 16.86 -2.13
CA ARG A 34 -14.31 16.42 -1.73
C ARG A 34 -15.09 15.70 -2.83
N ASP A 35 -14.80 16.00 -4.08
CA ASP A 35 -15.49 15.43 -5.25
C ASP A 35 -14.69 14.27 -5.88
N ASN A 36 -13.73 13.71 -5.17
CA ASN A 36 -13.01 12.56 -5.67
C ASN A 36 -13.92 11.33 -5.66
N LYS A 37 -14.41 10.97 -6.84
CA LYS A 37 -15.28 9.79 -7.06
C LYS A 37 -14.68 8.46 -6.53
N TRP A 38 -13.38 8.44 -6.25
CA TRP A 38 -12.67 7.28 -5.74
C TRP A 38 -12.66 7.17 -4.22
N GLN A 39 -13.05 8.22 -3.48
CA GLN A 39 -13.06 8.19 -2.02
C GLN A 39 -13.96 7.11 -1.44
N LYS A 40 -15.07 6.79 -2.11
CA LYS A 40 -15.96 5.70 -1.70
C LYS A 40 -15.27 4.34 -1.64
N TYR A 41 -14.22 4.14 -2.44
CA TYR A 41 -13.42 2.93 -2.43
C TYR A 41 -12.36 2.97 -1.33
N TYR A 42 -11.53 3.99 -1.32
CA TYR A 42 -10.42 4.15 -0.39
C TYR A 42 -10.82 4.41 1.06
N GLY A 43 -12.04 4.89 1.30
CA GLY A 43 -12.58 5.13 2.63
C GLY A 43 -13.17 3.89 3.31
N THR A 44 -13.18 2.74 2.67
CA THR A 44 -13.79 1.52 3.19
C THR A 44 -12.86 0.81 4.19
N LYS A 45 -13.47 0.11 5.15
CA LYS A 45 -12.75 -0.73 6.11
C LYS A 45 -12.05 -1.90 5.42
N GLU A 46 -12.68 -2.46 4.42
CA GLU A 46 -12.16 -3.56 3.60
C GLU A 46 -10.85 -3.15 2.94
N TRP A 47 -10.79 -1.96 2.37
CA TRP A 47 -9.55 -1.43 1.79
C TRP A 47 -8.46 -1.23 2.83
N HIS A 48 -8.77 -0.63 3.96
CA HIS A 48 -7.79 -0.41 5.01
C HIS A 48 -7.18 -1.72 5.51
N ASN A 49 -8.00 -2.75 5.71
CA ASN A 49 -7.55 -4.06 6.12
C ASN A 49 -6.69 -4.72 5.03
N LEU A 50 -7.13 -4.69 3.79
CA LEU A 50 -6.41 -5.27 2.65
C LEU A 50 -5.04 -4.62 2.44
N ARG A 51 -5.00 -3.30 2.52
CA ARG A 51 -3.76 -2.52 2.42
C ARG A 51 -2.77 -2.88 3.52
N GLN A 52 -3.23 -2.95 4.76
CA GLN A 52 -2.39 -3.34 5.89
C GLN A 52 -1.85 -4.76 5.72
N THR A 53 -2.69 -5.69 5.30
CA THR A 53 -2.30 -7.08 5.04
C THR A 53 -1.22 -7.13 3.96
N LYS A 54 -1.41 -6.43 2.85
CA LYS A 54 -0.41 -6.39 1.76
C LYS A 54 0.93 -5.84 2.24
N LEU A 55 0.95 -4.73 2.96
CA LEU A 55 2.18 -4.12 3.47
C LEU A 55 2.84 -4.98 4.57
N TYR A 56 2.07 -5.75 5.32
CA TYR A 56 2.59 -6.69 6.30
C TYR A 56 3.27 -7.88 5.64
N GLU A 57 2.66 -8.46 4.63
CA GLU A 57 3.17 -9.62 3.90
C GLU A 57 4.30 -9.26 2.92
N GLN A 58 4.22 -8.07 2.34
CA GLN A 58 5.22 -7.52 1.41
C GLN A 58 5.69 -6.14 1.89
N PRO A 59 6.56 -6.10 2.91
CA PRO A 59 7.00 -4.84 3.49
C PRO A 59 8.03 -4.08 2.66
N LEU A 60 8.61 -4.71 1.65
CA LEU A 60 9.60 -4.11 0.76
C LEU A 60 8.98 -3.75 -0.58
N CYS A 61 9.50 -2.68 -1.20
CA CYS A 61 9.10 -2.29 -2.55
C CYS A 61 9.40 -3.39 -3.55
N GLU A 62 8.37 -3.95 -4.17
CA GLU A 62 8.50 -5.07 -5.10
C GLU A 62 9.27 -4.66 -6.36
N ARG A 63 9.07 -3.42 -6.85
CA ARG A 63 9.82 -2.90 -7.98
C ARG A 63 11.31 -2.70 -7.67
N CYS A 64 11.63 -2.16 -6.50
CA CYS A 64 13.03 -2.04 -6.08
C CYS A 64 13.72 -3.38 -5.96
N LEU A 65 13.02 -4.41 -5.47
CA LEU A 65 13.55 -5.78 -5.39
C LEU A 65 13.90 -6.33 -6.77
N GLU A 66 13.08 -6.10 -7.78
CA GLU A 66 13.37 -6.48 -9.17
C GLU A 66 14.63 -5.77 -9.71
N LEU A 67 14.88 -4.56 -9.26
CA LEU A 67 16.07 -3.77 -9.62
C LEU A 67 17.31 -4.07 -8.75
N GLY A 68 17.21 -5.04 -7.85
CA GLY A 68 18.28 -5.41 -6.94
C GLY A 68 18.48 -4.46 -5.75
N LYS A 69 17.46 -3.68 -5.42
CA LYS A 69 17.47 -2.74 -4.28
C LYS A 69 16.53 -3.20 -3.18
N VAL A 70 16.91 -2.93 -1.93
CA VAL A 70 16.08 -3.17 -0.76
C VAL A 70 15.58 -1.82 -0.24
N THR A 71 14.31 -1.53 -0.46
CA THR A 71 13.65 -0.28 -0.05
C THR A 71 12.33 -0.61 0.64
N PRO A 72 12.05 -0.03 1.82
CA PRO A 72 10.75 -0.20 2.47
C PRO A 72 9.61 0.30 1.59
N ALA A 73 8.52 -0.47 1.53
CA ALA A 73 7.30 -0.05 0.86
C ALA A 73 6.60 1.05 1.66
N HIS A 74 6.01 2.00 0.97
CA HIS A 74 5.24 3.09 1.54
C HIS A 74 3.77 3.00 1.15
N SER A 75 3.49 2.54 -0.06
CA SER A 75 2.17 2.55 -0.67
C SER A 75 1.85 1.20 -1.30
N VAL A 76 0.55 0.99 -1.55
CA VAL A 76 0.06 -0.15 -2.32
C VAL A 76 -0.53 0.40 -3.62
N HIS A 77 -0.07 -0.17 -4.74
CA HIS A 77 -0.47 0.23 -6.08
C HIS A 77 -1.37 -0.84 -6.70
N HIS A 78 -2.43 -0.40 -7.39
CA HIS A 78 -3.28 -1.26 -8.20
C HIS A 78 -2.66 -1.40 -9.59
N VAL A 79 -2.30 -2.61 -9.97
CA VAL A 79 -1.70 -2.88 -11.29
C VAL A 79 -2.73 -2.68 -12.41
N CYS A 80 -3.88 -3.35 -12.32
CA CYS A 80 -5.02 -3.03 -13.16
C CYS A 80 -5.78 -1.84 -12.57
N VAL A 81 -5.89 -0.78 -13.34
CA VAL A 81 -6.56 0.46 -12.92
C VAL A 81 -8.05 0.20 -12.81
N PHE A 82 -8.55 0.02 -11.59
CA PHE A 82 -9.96 -0.28 -11.33
C PHE A 82 -10.91 0.81 -11.86
N GLY A 83 -10.45 2.04 -11.91
CA GLY A 83 -11.21 3.16 -12.44
C GLY A 83 -11.46 3.09 -13.95
N SER A 84 -10.71 2.27 -14.67
CA SER A 84 -10.92 2.05 -16.11
C SER A 84 -12.02 1.03 -16.41
N CYS A 85 -12.46 0.27 -15.41
CA CYS A 85 -13.52 -0.72 -15.56
C CYS A 85 -14.89 -0.05 -15.80
N PRO A 86 -15.71 -0.60 -16.71
CA PRO A 86 -16.98 0.03 -17.08
C PRO A 86 -18.08 -0.14 -16.05
N THR A 87 -18.07 -1.23 -15.27
CA THR A 87 -19.11 -1.53 -14.29
C THR A 87 -18.62 -1.34 -12.85
N GLU A 88 -19.54 -1.02 -11.95
CA GLU A 88 -19.26 -0.88 -10.52
C GLU A 88 -18.75 -2.20 -9.91
N GLU A 89 -19.32 -3.34 -10.31
CA GLU A 89 -18.93 -4.66 -9.84
C GLU A 89 -17.47 -4.97 -10.20
N GLU A 90 -17.07 -4.72 -11.45
CA GLU A 90 -15.70 -4.90 -11.91
C GLU A 90 -14.73 -3.96 -11.19
N ARG A 91 -15.13 -2.71 -10.94
CA ARG A 91 -14.30 -1.77 -10.18
C ARG A 91 -14.02 -2.28 -8.78
N TRP A 92 -15.04 -2.75 -8.05
CA TRP A 92 -14.87 -3.34 -6.72
C TRP A 92 -14.02 -4.61 -6.76
N TYR A 93 -14.23 -5.46 -7.75
CA TYR A 93 -13.44 -6.67 -7.92
C TYR A 93 -11.95 -6.36 -8.03
N TRP A 94 -11.55 -5.48 -8.93
CA TRP A 94 -10.15 -5.11 -9.13
C TRP A 94 -9.58 -4.28 -7.99
N PHE A 95 -10.39 -3.46 -7.37
CA PHE A 95 -10.00 -2.64 -6.23
C PHE A 95 -9.63 -3.46 -5.00
N LEU A 96 -10.41 -4.51 -4.68
CA LEU A 96 -10.22 -5.36 -3.51
C LEU A 96 -9.51 -6.69 -3.83
N ASN A 97 -8.97 -6.85 -5.03
CA ASN A 97 -8.24 -8.04 -5.39
C ASN A 97 -6.79 -7.95 -4.89
N TYR A 98 -6.43 -8.77 -3.91
CA TYR A 98 -5.07 -8.82 -3.36
C TYR A 98 -4.00 -9.03 -4.43
N ASN A 99 -4.26 -9.91 -5.40
CA ASN A 99 -3.33 -10.22 -6.49
C ASN A 99 -3.13 -9.07 -7.47
N ASN A 100 -4.02 -8.09 -7.48
CA ASN A 100 -3.89 -6.86 -8.26
C ASN A 100 -3.07 -5.78 -7.53
N LEU A 101 -2.51 -6.09 -6.38
CA LEU A 101 -1.78 -5.14 -5.55
C LEU A 101 -0.30 -5.44 -5.53
N ILE A 102 0.50 -4.39 -5.60
CA ILE A 102 1.94 -4.42 -5.36
C ILE A 102 2.32 -3.40 -4.30
N SER A 103 3.30 -3.77 -3.48
CA SER A 103 3.89 -2.85 -2.50
C SER A 103 4.99 -2.05 -3.18
N VAL A 104 4.95 -0.74 -3.07
CA VAL A 104 5.93 0.16 -3.71
C VAL A 104 6.38 1.26 -2.76
N CYS A 105 7.62 1.71 -2.93
CA CYS A 105 8.10 2.91 -2.27
C CYS A 105 7.51 4.16 -2.97
N GLN A 106 7.62 5.31 -2.31
CA GLN A 106 7.05 6.56 -2.83
C GLN A 106 7.62 6.93 -4.20
N GLU A 107 8.92 6.77 -4.39
CA GLU A 107 9.59 7.09 -5.65
C GLU A 107 9.10 6.20 -6.79
N CYS A 108 9.05 4.87 -6.57
CA CYS A 108 8.55 3.93 -7.55
C CYS A 108 7.07 4.17 -7.87
N HIS A 109 6.25 4.46 -6.87
CA HIS A 109 4.85 4.78 -7.05
C HIS A 109 4.66 6.01 -7.94
N ASN A 110 5.41 7.07 -7.68
CA ASN A 110 5.39 8.28 -8.51
C ASN A 110 5.87 8.01 -9.94
N GLU A 111 6.92 7.23 -10.11
CA GLU A 111 7.44 6.86 -11.44
C GLU A 111 6.43 6.05 -12.24
N ILE A 112 5.78 5.07 -11.63
CA ILE A 112 4.75 4.25 -12.27
C ILE A 112 3.62 5.14 -12.78
N HIS A 113 3.12 6.06 -11.94
CA HIS A 113 2.04 6.97 -12.33
C HIS A 113 2.44 7.97 -13.40
N ASN A 114 3.68 8.48 -13.35
CA ASN A 114 4.16 9.49 -14.29
C ASN A 114 4.55 8.91 -15.66
N LYS A 115 5.08 7.70 -15.68
CA LYS A 115 5.64 7.09 -16.88
C LYS A 115 4.79 5.94 -17.45
N HIS A 116 3.72 5.54 -16.76
CA HIS A 116 2.89 4.38 -17.12
C HIS A 116 3.73 3.17 -17.51
N LEU A 117 4.64 2.79 -16.60
CA LEU A 117 5.60 1.72 -16.83
C LEU A 117 4.89 0.39 -17.12
N ARG A 118 5.30 -0.24 -18.21
CA ARG A 118 4.76 -1.55 -18.63
C ARG A 118 4.96 -2.58 -17.52
N GLY A 119 3.95 -3.42 -17.29
CA GLY A 119 3.94 -4.42 -16.24
C GLY A 119 3.45 -3.90 -14.88
N TYR A 120 3.31 -2.58 -14.72
CA TYR A 120 2.85 -1.97 -13.48
C TYR A 120 1.55 -1.19 -13.62
N VAL A 121 1.10 -0.94 -14.84
CA VAL A 121 -0.16 -0.25 -15.12
C VAL A 121 -0.86 -0.94 -16.29
N TYR A 122 -2.04 -1.45 -16.02
CA TYR A 122 -2.93 -2.01 -17.03
C TYR A 122 -4.30 -1.34 -16.94
N TYR A 123 -4.91 -1.18 -18.11
CA TYR A 123 -6.26 -0.64 -18.23
C TYR A 123 -7.20 -1.73 -18.73
N TRP A 124 -8.43 -1.68 -18.24
CA TRP A 124 -9.47 -2.55 -18.79
C TRP A 124 -9.51 -2.41 -20.34
N PRO A 125 -9.64 -3.48 -21.14
CA PRO A 125 -10.22 -4.79 -20.81
C PRO A 125 -9.23 -5.89 -20.39
N PHE A 126 -8.04 -5.58 -19.91
CA PHE A 126 -7.12 -6.62 -19.47
C PHE A 126 -7.68 -7.40 -18.29
N SER A 127 -7.68 -8.75 -18.41
CA SER A 127 -7.97 -9.63 -17.29
C SER A 127 -6.71 -9.90 -16.46
N TYR A 128 -6.91 -10.32 -15.22
CA TYR A 128 -5.80 -10.71 -14.36
C TYR A 128 -5.01 -11.90 -14.93
N GLU A 129 -5.68 -12.81 -15.63
CA GLU A 129 -5.04 -13.93 -16.32
C GLU A 129 -4.10 -13.45 -17.43
N GLN A 130 -4.49 -12.44 -18.18
CA GLN A 130 -3.63 -11.83 -19.20
C GLN A 130 -2.41 -11.15 -18.58
N TYR A 131 -2.60 -10.52 -17.42
CA TYR A 131 -1.49 -9.93 -16.68
C TYR A 131 -0.45 -10.98 -16.26
N ASN A 132 -0.90 -12.11 -15.73
CA ASN A 132 -0.01 -13.18 -15.28
C ASN A 132 0.70 -13.94 -16.42
N THR A 133 0.07 -14.04 -17.58
CA THR A 133 0.67 -14.73 -18.72
C THR A 133 1.77 -13.92 -19.41
N GLU A 134 1.72 -12.59 -19.32
CA GLU A 134 2.78 -11.73 -19.87
C GLU A 134 4.07 -11.74 -19.04
N GLU A 135 4.01 -12.08 -17.75
CA GLU A 135 5.19 -12.23 -16.90
C GLU A 135 6.03 -13.48 -17.21
N VAL A 136 5.47 -14.46 -17.91
CA VAL A 136 6.12 -15.76 -18.17
C VAL A 136 6.93 -15.77 -19.47
N THR A 137 6.82 -14.75 -20.29
CA THR A 137 7.62 -14.62 -21.51
C THR A 137 8.83 -13.71 -21.28
N ILE A 138 9.79 -14.24 -20.56
CA ILE A 138 11.17 -13.72 -20.61
C ILE A 138 11.96 -14.57 -21.62
#